data_b21403c7beeb51295137ef143b9044eb
#
_entry.id   b21403c7beeb51295137ef143b9044eb
#
_cell.length_a   1.000
_cell.length_b   1.000
_cell.length_c   1.000
_cell.angle_alpha   90.00
_cell.angle_beta   90.00
_cell.angle_gamma   90.00
#
_symmetry.space_group_name_H-M   'P 1'
#
loop_
_entity.id
_entity.type
_entity.pdbx_description
1 polymer ?
#
loop_
_entity_poly.entity_id
_entity_poly.type
_entity_poly.pdbx_seq_one_letter_code
_entity_poly.pdbx_strand_id
1 'polypeptide(L)'
;MHSNELLKFHEVDNPSIIAYSKVTPDRSNRILTVVNLDPHQTQIGFVDVQMSHFDLSIDREYFAHDLITGDVYTWRGGKAYIELSPERTAHVFRIES
;
A
#
# COMPACT_ATOMS: atom_id res chain seq x y z
N MET A 1 -20.40 -8.08 -16.73
CA MET A 1 -19.87 -6.77 -16.33
C MET A 1 -18.42 -6.86 -15.94
N HIS A 2 -17.70 -5.85 -16.19
CA HIS A 2 -16.26 -5.87 -15.94
C HIS A 2 -15.88 -4.82 -14.93
N SER A 3 -14.96 -5.19 -14.07
CA SER A 3 -14.35 -4.23 -13.19
C SER A 3 -13.40 -3.34 -14.00
N ASN A 4 -13.47 -2.05 -13.78
CA ASN A 4 -12.54 -1.11 -14.37
C ASN A 4 -11.30 -0.94 -13.50
N GLU A 5 -11.20 -1.70 -12.41
CA GLU A 5 -10.09 -1.63 -11.49
C GLU A 5 -9.27 -2.90 -11.56
N LEU A 6 -7.97 -2.74 -11.40
CA LEU A 6 -7.03 -3.86 -11.35
C LEU A 6 -6.70 -4.13 -9.89
N LEU A 7 -7.26 -5.20 -9.35
CA LEU A 7 -7.01 -5.62 -7.98
C LEU A 7 -5.80 -6.54 -7.95
N LYS A 8 -4.89 -6.29 -7.01
CA LYS A 8 -3.70 -7.11 -6.86
C LYS A 8 -3.32 -7.22 -5.39
N PHE A 9 -2.95 -8.43 -4.95
CA PHE A 9 -2.39 -8.64 -3.62
C PHE A 9 -0.87 -8.49 -3.69
N HIS A 10 -0.31 -7.86 -2.67
CA HIS A 10 1.12 -7.62 -2.55
C HIS A 10 1.70 -8.51 -1.48
N GLU A 11 2.92 -8.96 -1.69
CA GLU A 11 3.61 -9.75 -0.70
C GLU A 11 4.09 -8.86 0.44
N VAL A 12 3.98 -9.38 1.65
CA VAL A 12 4.47 -8.73 2.86
C VAL A 12 5.31 -9.75 3.60
N ASP A 13 6.42 -9.34 4.17
CA ASP A 13 7.30 -10.22 4.93
C ASP A 13 6.77 -10.57 6.32
N ASN A 14 5.55 -10.17 6.62
CA ASN A 14 4.88 -10.47 7.88
C ASN A 14 3.52 -11.12 7.59
N PRO A 15 3.30 -12.39 8.00
CA PRO A 15 2.03 -13.07 7.70
C PRO A 15 0.82 -12.48 8.42
N SER A 16 1.03 -11.63 9.42
CA SER A 16 -0.07 -10.95 10.10
C SER A 16 -0.55 -9.71 9.37
N ILE A 17 0.06 -9.36 8.24
CA ILE A 17 -0.32 -8.19 7.46
C ILE A 17 -0.75 -8.63 6.07
N ILE A 18 -1.89 -8.14 5.64
CA ILE A 18 -2.37 -8.30 4.26
C ILE A 18 -2.26 -6.95 3.55
N ALA A 19 -1.76 -6.96 2.33
CA ALA A 19 -1.68 -5.78 1.50
C ALA A 19 -2.30 -6.06 0.14
N TYR A 20 -3.11 -5.13 -0.35
CA TYR A 20 -3.68 -5.23 -1.68
C TYR A 20 -3.86 -3.83 -2.26
N SER A 21 -3.94 -3.76 -3.58
CA SER A 21 -4.09 -2.49 -4.26
C SER A 21 -5.17 -2.56 -5.33
N LYS A 22 -5.69 -1.39 -5.66
CA LYS A 22 -6.58 -1.19 -6.79
C LYS A 22 -6.02 -0.05 -7.64
N VAL A 23 -5.95 -0.30 -8.93
CA VAL A 23 -5.44 0.68 -9.89
C VAL A 23 -6.46 0.78 -11.02
N THR A 24 -6.87 1.99 -11.36
CA THR A 24 -7.73 2.18 -12.52
C THR A 24 -6.96 1.92 -13.82
N PRO A 25 -7.65 1.54 -14.92
CA PRO A 25 -6.94 1.22 -16.17
C PRO A 25 -6.09 2.36 -16.71
N ASP A 26 -6.49 3.61 -16.47
CA ASP A 26 -5.73 4.78 -16.88
C ASP A 26 -4.67 5.20 -15.86
N ARG A 27 -4.58 4.46 -14.73
CA ARG A 27 -3.62 4.70 -13.65
C ARG A 27 -3.74 6.07 -13.00
N SER A 28 -4.89 6.71 -13.13
CA SER A 28 -5.16 7.97 -12.46
C SER A 28 -5.42 7.78 -10.98
N ASN A 29 -5.84 6.57 -10.58
CA ASN A 29 -6.17 6.24 -9.19
C ASN A 29 -5.42 4.98 -8.79
N ARG A 30 -4.52 5.12 -7.82
CA ARG A 30 -3.69 4.03 -7.34
C ARG A 30 -3.80 3.98 -5.82
N ILE A 31 -4.52 2.98 -5.31
CA ILE A 31 -4.81 2.84 -3.88
C ILE A 31 -4.15 1.56 -3.37
N LEU A 32 -3.36 1.69 -2.32
CA LEU A 32 -2.76 0.56 -1.61
C LEU A 32 -3.37 0.49 -0.22
N THR A 33 -3.93 -0.67 0.12
CA THR A 33 -4.53 -0.92 1.43
C THR A 33 -3.72 -1.98 2.15
N VAL A 34 -3.37 -1.71 3.40
CA VAL A 34 -2.68 -2.68 4.27
C VAL A 34 -3.50 -2.87 5.54
N VAL A 35 -3.60 -4.11 6.00
CA VAL A 35 -4.44 -4.47 7.15
C VAL A 35 -3.65 -5.37 8.09
N ASN A 36 -3.69 -5.05 9.38
CA ASN A 36 -3.15 -5.89 10.45
C ASN A 36 -4.22 -6.90 10.87
N LEU A 37 -3.91 -8.18 10.72
CA LEU A 37 -4.81 -9.26 11.11
C LEU A 37 -4.69 -9.64 12.59
N ASP A 38 -3.71 -9.09 13.30
CA ASP A 38 -3.51 -9.35 14.72
C ASP A 38 -4.18 -8.24 15.54
N PRO A 39 -5.27 -8.54 16.25
CA PRO A 39 -5.99 -7.51 17.01
C PRO A 39 -5.31 -7.14 18.33
N HIS A 40 -4.21 -7.79 18.70
CA HIS A 40 -3.61 -7.64 20.02
C HIS A 40 -2.25 -6.98 20.02
N GLN A 41 -1.53 -7.02 18.91
CA GLN A 41 -0.14 -6.56 18.85
C GLN A 41 0.10 -5.66 17.64
N THR A 42 1.05 -4.75 17.81
CA THR A 42 1.56 -3.98 16.71
C THR A 42 2.35 -4.89 15.79
N GLN A 43 2.06 -4.83 14.49
CA GLN A 43 2.78 -5.60 13.47
C GLN A 43 3.49 -4.65 12.54
N ILE A 44 4.71 -5.01 12.19
CA ILE A 44 5.50 -4.24 11.24
C ILE A 44 5.92 -5.15 10.10
N GLY A 45 6.13 -4.58 8.93
CA GLY A 45 6.55 -5.35 7.77
C GLY A 45 6.93 -4.47 6.60
N PHE A 46 7.53 -5.09 5.60
CA PHE A 46 7.82 -4.44 4.34
C PHE A 46 6.89 -5.01 3.28
N VAL A 47 6.16 -4.12 2.62
CA VAL A 47 5.25 -4.47 1.54
C VAL A 47 5.99 -4.36 0.22
N ASP A 48 5.89 -5.39 -0.62
CA ASP A 48 6.40 -5.33 -1.98
C ASP A 48 5.42 -4.51 -2.81
N VAL A 49 5.79 -3.29 -3.10
CA VAL A 49 4.91 -2.31 -3.76
C VAL A 49 4.65 -2.69 -5.21
N GLN A 50 5.56 -3.44 -5.84
CA GLN A 50 5.45 -3.80 -7.26
C GLN A 50 5.36 -2.56 -8.16
N MET A 51 6.50 -1.90 -8.29
CA MET A 51 6.60 -0.61 -8.99
C MET A 51 5.96 -0.61 -10.37
N SER A 52 6.10 -1.71 -11.12
CA SER A 52 5.53 -1.80 -12.46
C SER A 52 4.00 -1.78 -12.44
N HIS A 53 3.38 -2.33 -11.39
CA HIS A 53 1.93 -2.33 -11.26
C HIS A 53 1.40 -0.91 -11.07
N PHE A 54 2.15 -0.07 -10.38
CA PHE A 54 1.78 1.32 -10.15
C PHE A 54 2.34 2.27 -11.20
N ASP A 55 3.05 1.76 -12.19
CA ASP A 55 3.69 2.59 -13.22
C ASP A 55 4.68 3.57 -12.61
N LEU A 56 5.51 3.08 -11.69
CA LEU A 56 6.49 3.87 -10.96
C LEU A 56 7.90 3.46 -11.36
N SER A 57 8.83 4.40 -11.26
CA SER A 57 10.26 4.16 -11.52
C SER A 57 10.95 3.83 -10.20
N ILE A 58 11.79 2.78 -10.22
CA ILE A 58 12.46 2.28 -9.02
C ILE A 58 13.47 3.27 -8.44
N ASP A 59 14.01 4.14 -9.27
CA ASP A 59 15.02 5.11 -8.86
C ASP A 59 14.43 6.47 -8.47
N ARG A 60 13.11 6.59 -8.46
CA ARG A 60 12.43 7.84 -8.11
C ARG A 60 11.63 7.68 -6.83
N GLU A 61 11.54 8.77 -6.10
CA GLU A 61 10.65 8.83 -4.96
C GLU A 61 9.20 8.99 -5.42
N TYR A 62 8.29 8.48 -4.62
CA TYR A 62 6.86 8.66 -4.83
C TYR A 62 6.20 8.89 -3.49
N PHE A 63 4.96 9.36 -3.51
CA PHE A 63 4.27 9.77 -2.31
C PHE A 63 3.13 8.83 -2.00
N ALA A 64 2.98 8.50 -0.72
CA ALA A 64 1.86 7.72 -0.22
C ALA A 64 1.04 8.62 0.70
N HIS A 65 -0.15 8.97 0.26
CA HIS A 65 -1.07 9.80 1.03
C HIS A 65 -1.98 8.90 1.85
N ASP A 66 -1.87 8.95 3.16
CA ASP A 66 -2.75 8.18 4.04
C ASP A 66 -4.12 8.87 4.07
N LEU A 67 -5.11 8.18 3.52
CA LEU A 67 -6.47 8.75 3.40
C LEU A 67 -7.23 8.73 4.72
N ILE A 68 -6.72 8.01 5.72
CA ILE A 68 -7.35 7.94 7.05
C ILE A 68 -6.83 9.06 7.95
N THR A 69 -5.51 9.27 7.98
CA THR A 69 -4.88 10.24 8.87
C THR A 69 -4.57 11.56 8.20
N GLY A 70 -4.45 11.58 6.88
CA GLY A 70 -4.01 12.74 6.13
C GLY A 70 -2.51 12.92 6.04
N ASP A 71 -1.74 11.99 6.59
CA ASP A 71 -0.28 12.07 6.53
C ASP A 71 0.22 11.72 5.14
N VAL A 72 1.39 12.26 4.79
CA VAL A 72 2.04 11.98 3.52
C VAL A 72 3.40 11.37 3.82
N TYR A 73 3.66 10.22 3.22
CA TYR A 73 4.95 9.53 3.34
C TYR A 73 5.66 9.57 1.99
N THR A 74 6.97 9.72 2.04
CA THR A 74 7.80 9.63 0.85
C THR A 74 8.45 8.25 0.83
N TRP A 75 8.17 7.48 -0.22
CA TRP A 75 8.71 6.13 -0.38
C TRP A 75 9.62 6.08 -1.60
N ARG A 76 10.54 5.12 -1.57
CA ARG A 76 11.46 4.91 -2.67
C ARG A 76 11.76 3.43 -2.80
N GLY A 77 11.84 2.94 -4.04
CA GLY A 77 12.12 1.53 -4.29
C GLY A 77 10.89 0.67 -4.16
N GLY A 78 11.08 -0.63 -4.29
CA GLY A 78 9.98 -1.59 -4.36
C GLY A 78 9.43 -2.04 -3.01
N LYS A 79 9.97 -1.58 -1.89
CA LYS A 79 9.52 -2.02 -0.58
C LYS A 79 9.17 -0.84 0.30
N ALA A 80 8.01 -0.92 0.93
CA ALA A 80 7.50 0.12 1.81
C ALA A 80 7.39 -0.41 3.24
N TYR A 81 7.95 0.34 4.18
CA TYR A 81 7.87 0.00 5.60
C TYR A 81 6.50 0.39 6.13
N ILE A 82 5.83 -0.57 6.77
CA ILE A 82 4.48 -0.38 7.32
C ILE A 82 4.47 -0.78 8.79
N GLU A 83 3.84 0.03 9.61
CA GLU A 83 3.60 -0.27 11.03
C GLU A 83 2.12 -0.10 11.31
N LEU A 84 1.50 -1.15 11.85
CA LEU A 84 0.06 -1.18 12.15
C LEU A 84 -0.13 -1.59 13.61
N SER A 85 -0.78 -0.72 14.37
CA SER A 85 -1.08 -0.99 15.78
C SER A 85 -2.49 -1.57 15.92
N PRO A 86 -2.82 -2.17 17.09
CA PRO A 86 -4.21 -2.61 17.35
C PRO A 86 -5.22 -1.47 17.30
N GLU A 87 -4.79 -0.25 17.56
CA GLU A 87 -5.66 0.93 17.50
C GLU A 87 -5.84 1.44 16.08
N ARG A 88 -4.90 1.12 15.22
CA ARG A 88 -4.93 1.51 13.81
C ARG A 88 -4.57 0.30 12.97
N THR A 89 -5.58 -0.52 12.72
CA THR A 89 -5.38 -1.83 12.08
C THR A 89 -5.25 -1.75 10.57
N ALA A 90 -5.51 -0.59 9.98
CA ALA A 90 -5.44 -0.46 8.53
C ALA A 90 -4.91 0.90 8.13
N HIS A 91 -4.21 0.93 7.01
CA HIS A 91 -3.85 2.15 6.31
C HIS A 91 -4.33 2.05 4.88
N VAL A 92 -4.86 3.15 4.36
CA VAL A 92 -5.25 3.26 2.96
C VAL A 92 -4.44 4.39 2.36
N PHE A 93 -3.59 4.06 1.39
CA PHE A 93 -2.68 5.03 0.78
C PHE A 93 -3.09 5.29 -0.67
N ARG A 94 -3.13 6.56 -1.03
CA ARG A 94 -3.18 6.93 -2.44
C ARG A 94 -1.76 7.19 -2.91
N ILE A 95 -1.35 6.50 -3.95
CA ILE A 95 0.03 6.54 -4.45
C ILE A 95 0.12 7.59 -5.55
N GLU A 96 1.07 8.52 -5.38
CA GLU A 96 1.35 9.57 -6.38
C GLU A 96 2.84 9.57 -6.70
N SER A 97 3.15 9.75 -7.96
CA SER A 97 4.53 9.85 -8.41
C SER A 97 4.98 11.29 -8.61
#